data_0760ac4e4987910da87b134542f8600f
#
_entry.id   0760ac4e4987910da87b134542f8600f
#
_cell.length_a   1.000
_cell.length_b   1.000
_cell.length_c   1.000
_cell.angle_alpha   90.00
_cell.angle_beta   90.00
_cell.angle_gamma   90.00
#
_symmetry.space_group_name_H-M   'P 1'
#
loop_
_entity.id
_entity.type
_entity.pdbx_description
1 polymer ?
#
loop_
_entity_poly.entity_id
_entity_poly.type
_entity_poly.pdbx_seq_one_letter_code
_entity_poly.pdbx_strand_id
1 'polypeptide(L)'
;MMDGFSKDDRKLRPRKTAGSAVRSEKVDFQNEGSSRPYGERKPYGEHKPYGERRPYGERKPYGESRPYGERRSFGDNRPHGEQRPYGEHKSYGEHKSYGQRPQQGGPKKSFKRPGTQNASEGIKRMINRRPVVNKSYDGPDYEPEVVKNEIRLNRFMANSGVCSRREADTFIQAGCVTVNGNVVTELGTKVNIFDDDVRFNGERLKGESKVYIVMNKPKGYVTSASDPHAEKTVMDLLKNCPTRVYPVGRLDKATTGVLMFTNDGEIAERLTHPSYDKKKIYQVSLDRSLSQEDFDKIVEGITLGDGFVKADELEFIDEHDHSKLGIEIHSGKNRIVRRIFESLGYTVKALDRAYFAGLTKKGLKKGAWRYLSDSEVNMLKMGAYV
;
A
#
# COMPACT_ATOMS: atom_id res chain seq x y z
N MET A 1 -42.12 -18.91 -61.54
CA MET A 1 -43.36 -18.27 -61.09
C MET A 1 -43.35 -18.48 -59.59
N MET A 2 -42.90 -17.52 -58.83
CA MET A 2 -43.73 -16.68 -58.00
C MET A 2 -44.46 -17.49 -56.93
N ASP A 3 -44.46 -17.30 -55.69
CA ASP A 3 -44.07 -16.21 -54.75
C ASP A 3 -44.34 -16.70 -53.33
N GLY A 4 -43.84 -16.09 -52.38
CA GLY A 4 -44.49 -16.06 -51.09
C GLY A 4 -43.57 -15.94 -49.93
N PHE A 5 -43.03 -14.75 -49.69
CA PHE A 5 -42.53 -14.32 -48.37
C PHE A 5 -43.66 -14.25 -47.36
N SER A 6 -43.49 -14.87 -46.19
CA SER A 6 -44.30 -14.56 -45.02
C SER A 6 -43.41 -14.18 -43.85
N LYS A 7 -43.80 -13.11 -43.20
CA LYS A 7 -43.17 -12.37 -42.15
C LYS A 7 -43.35 -12.98 -40.76
N ASP A 8 -42.40 -12.68 -39.91
CA ASP A 8 -42.52 -12.47 -38.46
C ASP A 8 -42.96 -13.61 -37.53
N ASP A 9 -41.96 -14.25 -36.93
CA ASP A 9 -42.12 -14.87 -35.62
C ASP A 9 -41.06 -14.34 -34.66
N ARG A 10 -41.36 -13.18 -34.02
CA ARG A 10 -40.64 -12.71 -32.86
C ARG A 10 -41.16 -13.42 -31.63
N LYS A 11 -40.43 -14.42 -31.13
CA LYS A 11 -40.68 -15.05 -29.83
C LYS A 11 -40.42 -14.08 -28.70
N LEU A 12 -41.47 -13.65 -28.01
CA LEU A 12 -41.47 -12.86 -26.78
C LEU A 12 -40.84 -13.68 -25.64
N ARG A 13 -39.86 -13.12 -24.92
CA ARG A 13 -39.28 -13.70 -23.71
C ARG A 13 -40.29 -13.60 -22.54
N PRO A 14 -40.47 -14.64 -21.73
CA PRO A 14 -41.36 -14.57 -20.57
C PRO A 14 -40.77 -13.70 -19.44
N ARG A 15 -41.63 -12.84 -18.85
CA ARG A 15 -41.36 -12.06 -17.64
C ARG A 15 -41.22 -12.99 -16.45
N LYS A 16 -40.10 -12.83 -15.67
CA LYS A 16 -39.95 -13.47 -14.36
C LYS A 16 -40.88 -12.80 -13.36
N THR A 17 -41.80 -13.56 -12.81
CA THR A 17 -42.59 -13.20 -11.62
C THR A 17 -41.74 -13.31 -10.37
N ALA A 18 -41.95 -12.35 -9.43
CA ALA A 18 -41.28 -12.28 -8.15
C ALA A 18 -41.60 -13.53 -7.30
N GLY A 19 -40.53 -14.22 -6.87
CA GLY A 19 -40.61 -15.34 -5.95
C GLY A 19 -40.74 -14.86 -4.51
N SER A 20 -41.65 -15.49 -3.81
CA SER A 20 -41.97 -15.30 -2.39
C SER A 20 -40.79 -15.53 -1.45
N ALA A 21 -40.69 -14.70 -0.42
CA ALA A 21 -39.73 -14.83 0.68
C ALA A 21 -40.00 -16.12 1.47
N VAL A 22 -38.98 -16.97 1.57
CA VAL A 22 -38.96 -18.12 2.46
C VAL A 22 -38.55 -17.63 3.86
N ARG A 23 -39.46 -17.76 4.85
CA ARG A 23 -39.18 -17.56 6.27
C ARG A 23 -38.21 -18.65 6.74
N SER A 24 -37.10 -18.27 7.35
CA SER A 24 -36.25 -19.18 8.09
C SER A 24 -36.89 -19.50 9.44
N GLU A 25 -37.20 -20.75 9.69
CA GLU A 25 -37.59 -21.26 11.01
C GLU A 25 -36.33 -21.42 11.87
N LYS A 26 -36.45 -20.90 13.13
CA LYS A 26 -35.44 -21.15 14.17
C LYS A 26 -35.62 -22.58 14.67
N VAL A 27 -34.55 -23.37 14.60
CA VAL A 27 -34.49 -24.69 15.24
C VAL A 27 -33.96 -24.50 16.66
N ASP A 28 -34.80 -24.72 17.68
CA ASP A 28 -34.38 -24.77 19.07
C ASP A 28 -33.80 -26.15 19.38
N PHE A 29 -32.47 -26.16 19.73
CA PHE A 29 -31.82 -27.35 20.23
C PHE A 29 -32.24 -27.58 21.69
N GLN A 30 -33.04 -28.57 21.94
CA GLN A 30 -33.27 -29.12 23.28
C GLN A 30 -32.06 -29.91 23.73
N ASN A 31 -31.57 -29.55 24.91
CA ASN A 31 -30.40 -30.11 25.57
C ASN A 31 -30.82 -31.38 26.35
N GLU A 32 -30.60 -32.54 25.77
CA GLU A 32 -30.75 -33.79 26.57
C GLU A 32 -29.39 -34.16 27.18
N GLY A 33 -29.36 -34.10 28.52
CA GLY A 33 -28.21 -34.42 29.32
C GLY A 33 -27.89 -35.92 29.35
N SER A 34 -26.64 -36.27 29.04
CA SER A 34 -26.06 -37.55 29.45
C SER A 34 -24.80 -37.31 30.26
N SER A 35 -24.91 -37.56 31.57
CA SER A 35 -23.83 -37.58 32.55
C SER A 35 -22.82 -38.69 32.22
N ARG A 36 -21.55 -38.37 32.02
CA ARG A 36 -20.42 -39.31 32.07
C ARG A 36 -19.58 -39.05 33.31
N PRO A 37 -19.08 -40.09 33.99
CA PRO A 37 -18.37 -39.94 35.28
C PRO A 37 -16.98 -39.35 35.14
N TYR A 38 -16.61 -38.55 36.11
CA TYR A 38 -15.32 -37.89 36.32
C TYR A 38 -14.20 -38.90 36.39
N GLY A 39 -13.24 -38.82 35.44
CA GLY A 39 -11.94 -39.49 35.53
C GLY A 39 -10.98 -38.65 36.38
N GLU A 40 -10.22 -39.34 37.25
CA GLU A 40 -9.25 -38.79 38.20
C GLU A 40 -8.18 -37.92 37.55
N ARG A 41 -8.00 -36.70 38.07
CA ARG A 41 -6.92 -35.78 37.67
C ARG A 41 -5.63 -36.19 38.37
N LYS A 42 -4.56 -36.43 37.60
CA LYS A 42 -3.18 -36.57 38.12
C LYS A 42 -2.73 -35.22 38.71
N PRO A 43 -1.95 -35.24 39.81
CA PRO A 43 -1.48 -34.00 40.44
C PRO A 43 -0.41 -33.30 39.60
N TYR A 44 -0.53 -31.97 39.52
CA TYR A 44 0.40 -31.05 38.88
C TYR A 44 1.72 -31.02 39.65
N GLY A 45 2.85 -31.07 38.92
CA GLY A 45 4.19 -30.95 39.47
C GLY A 45 4.49 -29.59 40.09
N GLU A 46 5.38 -29.59 41.05
CA GLU A 46 5.78 -28.48 41.91
C GLU A 46 6.24 -27.24 41.17
N HIS A 47 5.66 -26.11 41.50
CA HIS A 47 6.09 -24.80 41.06
C HIS A 47 7.36 -24.37 41.79
N LYS A 48 8.42 -24.00 41.06
CA LYS A 48 9.60 -23.32 41.59
C LYS A 48 9.21 -21.93 42.11
N PRO A 49 9.75 -21.46 43.25
CA PRO A 49 9.41 -20.16 43.83
C PRO A 49 9.96 -19.01 42.98
N TYR A 50 9.11 -18.02 42.77
CA TYR A 50 9.44 -16.75 42.11
C TYR A 50 10.39 -15.94 42.98
N GLY A 51 11.48 -15.42 42.38
CA GLY A 51 12.44 -14.55 43.02
C GLY A 51 11.81 -13.23 43.52
N GLU A 52 12.38 -12.75 44.62
CA GLU A 52 11.97 -11.58 45.40
C GLU A 52 11.83 -10.31 44.54
N ARG A 53 10.67 -9.66 44.63
CA ARG A 53 10.41 -8.33 44.06
C ARG A 53 11.12 -7.29 44.92
N ARG A 54 11.98 -6.45 44.32
CA ARG A 54 12.56 -5.28 44.92
C ARG A 54 11.44 -4.28 45.33
N PRO A 55 11.55 -3.59 46.50
CA PRO A 55 10.55 -2.64 46.95
C PRO A 55 10.54 -1.39 46.07
N TYR A 56 9.33 -0.89 45.83
CA TYR A 56 9.04 0.36 45.10
C TYR A 56 9.62 1.55 45.89
N GLY A 57 10.43 2.38 45.23
CA GLY A 57 10.92 3.63 45.76
C GLY A 57 9.79 4.62 46.02
N GLU A 58 9.92 5.33 47.13
CA GLU A 58 9.00 6.33 47.66
C GLU A 58 8.69 7.44 46.63
N ARG A 59 7.41 7.72 46.42
CA ARG A 59 6.96 8.89 45.64
C ARG A 59 7.13 10.16 46.48
N LYS A 60 7.90 11.13 45.96
CA LYS A 60 7.99 12.50 46.52
C LYS A 60 6.61 13.20 46.44
N PRO A 61 6.23 13.98 47.47
CA PRO A 61 4.96 14.71 47.48
C PRO A 61 4.94 15.84 46.47
N TYR A 62 3.76 16.07 45.88
CA TYR A 62 3.45 17.18 44.98
C TYR A 62 3.68 18.55 45.68
N GLY A 63 4.49 19.39 45.02
CA GLY A 63 4.69 20.77 45.46
C GLY A 63 3.46 21.63 45.25
N GLU A 64 3.28 22.55 46.17
CA GLU A 64 2.20 23.51 46.34
C GLU A 64 1.90 24.35 45.09
N SER A 65 0.62 24.57 44.83
CA SER A 65 0.06 25.44 43.82
C SER A 65 0.36 26.89 44.12
N ARG A 66 0.96 27.62 43.18
CA ARG A 66 1.15 29.06 43.22
C ARG A 66 -0.16 29.82 42.90
N PRO A 67 -0.46 30.93 43.56
CA PRO A 67 -1.69 31.69 43.34
C PRO A 67 -1.66 32.49 42.04
N TYR A 68 -2.84 32.64 41.45
CA TYR A 68 -3.17 33.39 40.25
C TYR A 68 -2.73 34.87 40.40
N GLY A 69 -1.89 35.33 39.49
CA GLY A 69 -1.52 36.73 39.33
C GLY A 69 -2.59 37.54 38.60
N GLU A 70 -2.85 38.72 39.10
CA GLU A 70 -3.87 39.68 38.69
C GLU A 70 -3.81 40.05 37.20
N ARG A 71 -4.96 40.15 36.57
CA ARG A 71 -5.17 40.74 35.24
C ARG A 71 -4.97 42.26 35.33
N ARG A 72 -3.96 42.79 34.68
CA ARG A 72 -3.85 44.22 34.40
C ARG A 72 -4.68 44.52 33.13
N SER A 73 -5.72 45.34 33.32
CA SER A 73 -6.49 46.02 32.27
C SER A 73 -5.58 47.07 31.60
N PHE A 74 -5.41 46.98 30.30
CA PHE A 74 -4.90 48.10 29.51
C PHE A 74 -6.08 48.82 28.88
N GLY A 75 -6.19 50.12 29.25
CA GLY A 75 -7.23 51.01 28.84
C GLY A 75 -7.13 51.40 27.37
N ASP A 76 -8.30 51.63 26.83
CA ASP A 76 -8.54 52.35 25.59
C ASP A 76 -7.92 53.74 25.58
N ASN A 77 -7.18 54.02 24.49
CA ASN A 77 -7.02 55.39 24.01
C ASN A 77 -6.73 55.34 22.51
N ARG A 78 -7.78 55.52 21.71
CA ARG A 78 -7.68 55.93 20.32
C ARG A 78 -8.35 57.31 20.16
N PRO A 79 -7.67 58.31 19.65
CA PRO A 79 -8.34 59.55 19.25
C PRO A 79 -9.03 59.38 17.89
N HIS A 80 -10.21 59.91 17.80
CA HIS A 80 -11.00 60.17 16.59
C HIS A 80 -10.23 61.04 15.61
N GLY A 81 -10.15 60.62 14.34
CA GLY A 81 -9.67 61.37 13.19
C GLY A 81 -10.70 61.28 12.05
N GLU A 82 -11.42 62.32 11.93
CA GLU A 82 -12.07 63.03 10.81
C GLU A 82 -12.53 62.27 9.57
N GLN A 83 -13.83 62.38 9.37
CA GLN A 83 -14.59 62.06 8.13
C GLN A 83 -14.19 63.01 7.01
N ARG A 84 -13.98 62.52 5.80
CA ARG A 84 -14.01 63.28 4.54
C ARG A 84 -15.22 62.85 3.68
N PRO A 85 -15.85 63.85 3.01
CA PRO A 85 -17.18 63.69 2.43
C PRO A 85 -17.18 63.05 1.05
N TYR A 86 -18.33 62.51 0.70
CA TYR A 86 -18.76 62.01 -0.60
C TYR A 86 -18.60 63.06 -1.71
N GLY A 87 -18.02 62.66 -2.85
CA GLY A 87 -17.89 63.44 -4.09
C GLY A 87 -18.60 62.69 -5.22
N GLU A 88 -19.38 63.45 -5.89
CA GLU A 88 -20.46 63.23 -6.89
C GLU A 88 -20.09 62.40 -8.14
N HIS A 89 -21.12 61.72 -8.64
CA HIS A 89 -21.24 61.19 -10.00
C HIS A 89 -21.09 62.24 -11.09
N LYS A 90 -20.31 61.94 -12.13
CA LYS A 90 -20.54 62.52 -13.47
C LYS A 90 -20.42 61.40 -14.53
N SER A 91 -21.45 61.36 -15.34
CA SER A 91 -21.66 60.51 -16.51
C SER A 91 -21.11 61.13 -17.78
N TYR A 92 -20.98 60.27 -18.80
CA TYR A 92 -20.92 60.53 -20.27
C TYR A 92 -19.60 61.03 -20.87
N GLY A 93 -19.19 60.28 -21.91
CA GLY A 93 -18.20 60.70 -22.91
C GLY A 93 -17.73 59.57 -23.82
N GLU A 94 -18.51 59.32 -24.86
CA GLU A 94 -18.22 59.05 -26.29
C GLU A 94 -16.98 58.23 -26.70
N HIS A 95 -17.28 57.31 -27.58
CA HIS A 95 -16.43 56.53 -28.50
C HIS A 95 -15.43 57.39 -29.31
N LYS A 96 -14.19 56.95 -29.36
CA LYS A 96 -13.33 57.06 -30.56
C LYS A 96 -12.46 55.86 -30.73
N SER A 97 -12.65 55.15 -31.85
CA SER A 97 -11.76 54.14 -32.40
C SER A 97 -10.48 54.77 -32.93
N TYR A 98 -9.38 54.08 -32.84
CA TYR A 98 -8.25 53.91 -33.77
C TYR A 98 -6.95 53.60 -33.01
N GLY A 99 -6.25 52.58 -33.53
CA GLY A 99 -4.85 52.37 -33.18
C GLY A 99 -4.48 50.96 -32.86
N GLN A 100 -4.27 50.11 -33.87
CA GLN A 100 -3.58 48.85 -33.76
C GLN A 100 -2.13 49.09 -33.25
N ARG A 101 -1.79 48.51 -32.08
CA ARG A 101 -0.40 48.34 -31.66
C ARG A 101 -0.03 46.87 -31.77
N PRO A 102 1.15 46.54 -32.28
CA PRO A 102 1.56 45.15 -32.40
C PRO A 102 1.77 44.51 -31.02
N GLN A 103 1.18 43.32 -30.86
CA GLN A 103 1.41 42.45 -29.69
C GLN A 103 2.83 41.90 -29.72
N GLN A 104 3.75 42.46 -29.00
CA GLN A 104 4.93 41.75 -28.53
C GLN A 104 4.53 41.01 -27.27
N GLY A 105 4.10 39.74 -27.45
CA GLY A 105 3.87 38.82 -26.38
C GLY A 105 5.19 38.32 -25.83
N GLY A 106 5.77 39.05 -24.88
CA GLY A 106 6.82 38.50 -24.03
C GLY A 106 6.22 37.39 -23.13
N PRO A 107 6.96 36.30 -22.89
CA PRO A 107 6.45 35.23 -22.05
C PRO A 107 6.21 35.76 -20.64
N LYS A 108 4.97 35.66 -20.16
CA LYS A 108 4.62 35.94 -18.76
C LYS A 108 5.42 34.98 -17.89
N LYS A 109 6.52 35.49 -17.30
CA LYS A 109 7.26 34.79 -16.26
C LYS A 109 6.30 34.62 -15.07
N SER A 110 5.69 33.45 -14.98
CA SER A 110 5.01 33.05 -13.76
C SER A 110 6.04 33.01 -12.66
N PHE A 111 5.87 33.82 -11.64
CA PHE A 111 6.68 33.75 -10.42
C PHE A 111 6.42 32.41 -9.74
N LYS A 112 7.24 31.43 -10.06
CA LYS A 112 7.27 30.14 -9.39
C LYS A 112 7.97 30.36 -8.04
N ARG A 113 7.26 30.08 -6.93
CA ARG A 113 7.85 30.09 -5.61
C ARG A 113 9.07 29.18 -5.59
N PRO A 114 10.29 29.68 -5.24
CA PRO A 114 11.46 28.83 -5.12
C PRO A 114 11.22 27.83 -3.98
N GLY A 115 11.44 26.56 -4.21
CA GLY A 115 11.52 25.56 -3.15
C GLY A 115 10.58 24.35 -3.23
N THR A 116 9.47 24.38 -3.97
CA THR A 116 8.55 23.23 -4.04
C THR A 116 8.60 22.44 -5.36
N GLN A 117 9.24 22.98 -6.38
CA GLN A 117 9.26 22.35 -7.72
C GLN A 117 10.50 21.49 -7.97
N ASN A 118 11.65 21.82 -7.40
CA ASN A 118 12.91 21.15 -7.68
C ASN A 118 13.02 19.76 -7.03
N ALA A 119 12.44 19.60 -5.82
CA ALA A 119 12.45 18.30 -5.13
C ALA A 119 11.75 17.16 -5.91
N SER A 120 10.82 17.49 -6.83
CA SER A 120 10.18 16.48 -7.68
C SER A 120 10.95 16.21 -8.98
N GLU A 121 11.84 17.10 -9.40
CA GLU A 121 12.55 17.00 -10.68
C GLU A 121 13.73 16.03 -10.62
N GLY A 122 14.51 15.99 -9.54
CA GLY A 122 15.54 15.00 -9.31
C GLY A 122 15.00 13.58 -9.34
N ILE A 123 13.92 13.33 -8.56
CA ILE A 123 13.25 12.02 -8.59
C ILE A 123 12.70 11.68 -9.97
N LYS A 124 12.15 12.65 -10.70
CA LYS A 124 11.69 12.42 -12.07
C LYS A 124 12.86 12.08 -13.01
N ARG A 125 14.04 12.71 -12.84
CA ARG A 125 15.25 12.38 -13.60
C ARG A 125 15.66 10.93 -13.36
N MET A 126 15.75 10.50 -12.10
CA MET A 126 16.06 9.11 -11.75
C MET A 126 15.07 8.12 -12.35
N ILE A 127 13.75 8.41 -12.28
CA ILE A 127 12.72 7.56 -12.86
C ILE A 127 12.79 7.55 -14.40
N ASN A 128 13.01 8.70 -15.04
CA ASN A 128 13.01 8.84 -16.50
C ASN A 128 14.28 8.26 -17.18
N ARG A 129 15.39 8.13 -16.46
CA ARG A 129 16.59 7.42 -16.95
C ARG A 129 16.34 5.94 -17.17
N ARG A 130 15.24 5.40 -16.60
CA ARG A 130 14.86 4.01 -16.79
C ARG A 130 14.07 3.85 -18.07
N PRO A 131 14.40 2.86 -18.91
CA PRO A 131 13.59 2.55 -20.07
C PRO A 131 12.19 2.14 -19.60
N VAL A 132 11.18 2.87 -20.05
CA VAL A 132 9.77 2.63 -19.69
C VAL A 132 9.27 1.31 -20.27
N VAL A 133 9.83 0.85 -21.34
CA VAL A 133 9.70 -0.49 -21.94
C VAL A 133 10.89 -0.68 -22.86
N ASN A 134 11.76 -1.62 -22.56
CA ASN A 134 12.72 -2.06 -23.57
C ASN A 134 11.92 -2.83 -24.62
N LYS A 135 11.75 -2.25 -25.82
CA LYS A 135 11.05 -2.89 -26.96
C LYS A 135 11.79 -4.13 -27.49
N SER A 136 13.01 -4.32 -27.02
CA SER A 136 13.86 -5.47 -27.29
C SER A 136 14.40 -6.00 -25.97
N TYR A 137 13.53 -6.59 -25.13
CA TYR A 137 13.98 -7.37 -24.00
C TYR A 137 14.31 -8.79 -24.52
N ASP A 138 15.55 -8.95 -24.98
CA ASP A 138 16.18 -10.26 -25.23
C ASP A 138 16.87 -10.77 -23.95
N GLY A 139 16.34 -10.44 -22.77
CA GLY A 139 16.92 -10.88 -21.51
C GLY A 139 16.61 -12.35 -21.22
N PRO A 140 17.55 -13.08 -20.59
CA PRO A 140 17.41 -14.51 -20.30
C PRO A 140 16.29 -14.87 -19.31
N ASP A 141 15.58 -13.88 -18.77
CA ASP A 141 14.62 -14.09 -17.67
C ASP A 141 13.16 -14.17 -18.11
N TYR A 142 12.86 -14.05 -19.40
CA TYR A 142 11.55 -14.36 -19.91
C TYR A 142 11.46 -15.83 -20.32
N GLU A 143 11.48 -16.71 -19.36
CA GLU A 143 10.84 -17.99 -19.56
C GLU A 143 9.34 -17.75 -19.52
N PRO A 144 8.59 -18.03 -20.62
CA PRO A 144 7.14 -18.04 -20.55
C PRO A 144 6.77 -18.95 -19.38
N GLU A 145 5.94 -18.46 -18.47
CA GLU A 145 5.49 -19.27 -17.34
C GLU A 145 4.97 -20.59 -17.88
N VAL A 146 5.75 -21.64 -17.69
CA VAL A 146 5.22 -23.00 -17.78
C VAL A 146 4.15 -23.02 -16.70
N VAL A 147 2.87 -23.02 -17.15
CA VAL A 147 1.74 -23.10 -16.23
C VAL A 147 1.97 -24.38 -15.44
N LYS A 148 2.41 -24.24 -14.19
CA LYS A 148 2.58 -25.38 -13.30
C LYS A 148 1.19 -25.90 -13.04
N ASN A 149 0.83 -26.96 -13.74
CA ASN A 149 -0.49 -27.60 -13.58
C ASN A 149 -0.71 -28.06 -12.14
N GLU A 150 0.37 -28.39 -11.44
CA GLU A 150 0.34 -28.80 -10.05
C GLU A 150 0.77 -27.68 -9.09
N ILE A 151 -0.10 -27.35 -8.15
CA ILE A 151 0.20 -26.43 -7.05
C ILE A 151 -0.19 -27.07 -5.71
N ARG A 152 0.40 -26.57 -4.61
CA ARG A 152 0.01 -27.02 -3.27
C ARG A 152 -1.44 -26.65 -2.99
N LEU A 153 -2.19 -27.57 -2.38
CA LEU A 153 -3.60 -27.40 -2.04
C LEU A 153 -3.88 -26.12 -1.24
N ASN A 154 -3.05 -25.79 -0.24
CA ASN A 154 -3.19 -24.54 0.50
C ASN A 154 -3.00 -23.28 -0.37
N ARG A 155 -2.16 -23.35 -1.41
CA ARG A 155 -2.00 -22.28 -2.40
C ARG A 155 -3.23 -22.18 -3.29
N PHE A 156 -3.80 -23.31 -3.72
CA PHE A 156 -5.02 -23.34 -4.50
C PHE A 156 -6.19 -22.69 -3.75
N MET A 157 -6.41 -23.07 -2.49
CA MET A 157 -7.43 -22.47 -1.63
C MET A 157 -7.24 -20.96 -1.43
N ALA A 158 -6.00 -20.52 -1.19
CA ALA A 158 -5.72 -19.10 -1.06
C ALA A 158 -5.93 -18.32 -2.38
N ASN A 159 -5.65 -18.93 -3.54
CA ASN A 159 -5.87 -18.35 -4.86
C ASN A 159 -7.36 -18.28 -5.24
N SER A 160 -8.21 -19.08 -4.62
CA SER A 160 -9.67 -19.00 -4.75
C SER A 160 -10.33 -17.96 -3.84
N GLY A 161 -9.54 -17.19 -3.07
CA GLY A 161 -10.02 -16.08 -2.24
C GLY A 161 -10.64 -16.48 -0.91
N VAL A 162 -10.85 -17.76 -0.64
CA VAL A 162 -11.57 -18.27 0.54
C VAL A 162 -10.83 -17.98 1.85
N CYS A 163 -9.50 -18.15 1.85
CA CYS A 163 -8.71 -18.02 3.08
C CYS A 163 -7.23 -17.65 2.78
N SER A 164 -6.43 -17.42 3.82
CA SER A 164 -4.97 -17.35 3.67
C SER A 164 -4.37 -18.76 3.58
N ARG A 165 -3.12 -18.89 3.11
CA ARG A 165 -2.42 -20.19 3.05
C ARG A 165 -2.30 -20.87 4.42
N ARG A 166 -2.11 -20.09 5.51
CA ARG A 166 -2.04 -20.63 6.87
C ARG A 166 -3.40 -21.09 7.38
N GLU A 167 -4.46 -20.34 7.12
CA GLU A 167 -5.83 -20.78 7.42
C GLU A 167 -6.20 -22.02 6.61
N ALA A 168 -5.79 -22.10 5.33
CA ALA A 168 -5.95 -23.27 4.50
C ALA A 168 -5.29 -24.50 5.12
N ASP A 169 -4.06 -24.38 5.65
CA ASP A 169 -3.39 -25.48 6.35
C ASP A 169 -4.22 -25.98 7.55
N THR A 170 -4.81 -25.06 8.33
CA THR A 170 -5.70 -25.41 9.43
C THR A 170 -6.98 -26.12 8.95
N PHE A 171 -7.61 -25.65 7.87
CA PHE A 171 -8.81 -26.27 7.30
C PHE A 171 -8.53 -27.65 6.68
N ILE A 172 -7.37 -27.83 6.05
CA ILE A 172 -6.93 -29.14 5.51
C ILE A 172 -6.79 -30.12 6.67
N GLN A 173 -6.05 -29.77 7.73
CA GLN A 173 -5.88 -30.62 8.91
C GLN A 173 -7.20 -30.95 9.61
N ALA A 174 -8.16 -30.03 9.59
CA ALA A 174 -9.49 -30.25 10.14
C ALA A 174 -10.40 -31.13 9.27
N GLY A 175 -9.96 -31.57 8.07
CA GLY A 175 -10.74 -32.40 7.17
C GLY A 175 -11.88 -31.66 6.44
N CYS A 176 -11.83 -30.33 6.39
CA CYS A 176 -12.86 -29.51 5.72
C CYS A 176 -12.70 -29.48 4.19
N VAL A 177 -11.66 -30.12 3.64
CA VAL A 177 -11.30 -30.04 2.23
C VAL A 177 -11.37 -31.41 1.57
N THR A 178 -12.00 -31.47 0.40
CA THR A 178 -12.00 -32.68 -0.43
C THR A 178 -11.37 -32.42 -1.79
N VAL A 179 -10.64 -33.40 -2.30
CA VAL A 179 -10.08 -33.44 -3.66
C VAL A 179 -10.62 -34.67 -4.34
N ASN A 180 -11.30 -34.49 -5.45
CA ASN A 180 -11.95 -35.58 -6.20
C ASN A 180 -12.86 -36.50 -5.33
N GLY A 181 -13.57 -35.86 -4.38
CA GLY A 181 -14.46 -36.53 -3.44
C GLY A 181 -13.80 -37.13 -2.19
N ASN A 182 -12.48 -37.22 -2.14
CA ASN A 182 -11.74 -37.75 -1.00
C ASN A 182 -11.33 -36.62 -0.02
N VAL A 183 -11.53 -36.82 1.29
CA VAL A 183 -11.09 -35.90 2.32
C VAL A 183 -9.55 -35.90 2.39
N VAL A 184 -8.96 -34.70 2.35
CA VAL A 184 -7.51 -34.51 2.45
C VAL A 184 -7.18 -33.81 3.77
N THR A 185 -6.31 -34.43 4.56
CA THR A 185 -5.80 -33.90 5.85
C THR A 185 -4.30 -33.65 5.85
N GLU A 186 -3.58 -34.18 4.85
CA GLU A 186 -2.14 -34.10 4.73
C GLU A 186 -1.71 -32.72 4.20
N LEU A 187 -0.80 -32.05 4.93
CA LEU A 187 -0.20 -30.80 4.51
C LEU A 187 0.82 -31.03 3.37
N GLY A 188 0.85 -30.08 2.44
CA GLY A 188 1.77 -30.15 1.30
C GLY A 188 1.22 -30.92 0.09
N THR A 189 0.05 -31.55 0.21
CA THR A 189 -0.68 -32.17 -0.92
C THR A 189 -0.72 -31.23 -2.12
N LYS A 190 -0.43 -31.75 -3.29
CA LYS A 190 -0.52 -31.03 -4.56
C LYS A 190 -1.81 -31.38 -5.28
N VAL A 191 -2.33 -30.41 -6.03
CA VAL A 191 -3.52 -30.56 -6.87
C VAL A 191 -3.25 -30.01 -8.25
N ASN A 192 -3.83 -30.65 -9.27
CA ASN A 192 -3.86 -30.15 -10.63
C ASN A 192 -4.97 -29.11 -10.77
N ILE A 193 -4.61 -27.87 -11.13
CA ILE A 193 -5.55 -26.75 -11.20
C ILE A 193 -6.62 -26.88 -12.29
N PHE A 194 -6.43 -27.76 -13.26
CA PHE A 194 -7.35 -27.97 -14.40
C PHE A 194 -8.24 -29.19 -14.20
N ASP A 195 -7.71 -30.26 -13.61
CA ASP A 195 -8.35 -31.56 -13.61
C ASP A 195 -9.00 -31.92 -12.28
N ASP A 196 -8.45 -31.41 -11.14
CA ASP A 196 -8.93 -31.79 -9.82
C ASP A 196 -10.16 -30.98 -9.40
N ASP A 197 -11.17 -31.66 -8.85
CA ASP A 197 -12.34 -31.06 -8.22
C ASP A 197 -12.04 -30.82 -6.73
N VAL A 198 -11.63 -29.60 -6.42
CA VAL A 198 -11.32 -29.20 -5.04
C VAL A 198 -12.52 -28.53 -4.42
N ARG A 199 -12.96 -29.00 -3.25
CA ARG A 199 -14.09 -28.43 -2.51
C ARG A 199 -13.71 -28.09 -1.08
N PHE A 200 -14.26 -27.01 -0.59
CA PHE A 200 -14.17 -26.56 0.79
C PHE A 200 -15.59 -26.54 1.39
N ASN A 201 -15.80 -27.28 2.47
CA ASN A 201 -17.14 -27.48 3.08
C ASN A 201 -18.22 -27.90 2.04
N GLY A 202 -17.84 -28.72 1.06
CA GLY A 202 -18.74 -29.18 -0.01
C GLY A 202 -18.89 -28.23 -1.20
N GLU A 203 -18.47 -26.99 -1.09
CA GLU A 203 -18.53 -26.00 -2.19
C GLU A 203 -17.28 -26.11 -3.08
N ARG A 204 -17.49 -26.18 -4.40
CA ARG A 204 -16.40 -26.23 -5.37
C ARG A 204 -15.65 -24.90 -5.42
N LEU A 205 -14.33 -24.97 -5.21
CA LEU A 205 -13.47 -23.80 -5.31
C LEU A 205 -13.17 -23.48 -6.78
N LYS A 206 -13.25 -22.20 -7.12
CA LYS A 206 -12.90 -21.66 -8.44
C LYS A 206 -11.81 -20.62 -8.28
N GLY A 207 -10.91 -20.52 -9.24
CA GLY A 207 -9.92 -19.46 -9.28
C GLY A 207 -10.59 -18.08 -9.39
N GLU A 208 -10.15 -17.13 -8.59
CA GLU A 208 -10.56 -15.72 -8.71
C GLU A 208 -9.83 -15.02 -9.85
N SER A 209 -10.50 -14.03 -10.45
CA SER A 209 -9.85 -13.10 -11.38
C SER A 209 -8.73 -12.34 -10.68
N LYS A 210 -7.58 -12.21 -11.34
CA LYS A 210 -6.42 -11.53 -10.78
C LYS A 210 -6.63 -10.03 -10.75
N VAL A 211 -6.35 -9.44 -9.60
CA VAL A 211 -6.52 -8.00 -9.32
C VAL A 211 -5.20 -7.38 -8.92
N TYR A 212 -4.91 -6.21 -9.47
CA TYR A 212 -3.67 -5.47 -9.23
C TYR A 212 -4.00 -4.02 -8.88
N ILE A 213 -3.50 -3.55 -7.76
CA ILE A 213 -3.79 -2.22 -7.21
C ILE A 213 -2.50 -1.52 -6.85
N VAL A 214 -2.42 -0.22 -7.13
CA VAL A 214 -1.39 0.68 -6.62
C VAL A 214 -1.99 1.71 -5.68
N MET A 215 -1.34 1.92 -4.54
CA MET A 215 -1.72 2.87 -3.50
C MET A 215 -0.59 3.85 -3.21
N ASN A 216 -0.92 5.10 -2.92
CA ASN A 216 -0.01 6.03 -2.26
C ASN A 216 -0.18 5.93 -0.75
N LYS A 217 0.58 5.01 -0.11
CA LYS A 217 0.48 4.72 1.32
C LYS A 217 0.74 5.97 2.16
N PRO A 218 -0.15 6.37 3.05
CA PRO A 218 0.08 7.46 3.99
C PRO A 218 0.94 7.01 5.19
N LYS A 219 1.48 7.97 5.95
CA LYS A 219 2.14 7.72 7.24
C LYS A 219 1.12 7.24 8.27
N GLY A 220 1.54 6.41 9.22
CA GLY A 220 0.72 5.96 10.35
C GLY A 220 0.03 4.60 10.15
N TYR A 221 0.00 4.06 8.94
CA TYR A 221 -0.59 2.75 8.64
C TYR A 221 0.47 1.66 8.60
N VAL A 222 0.19 0.54 9.25
CA VAL A 222 1.05 -0.66 9.21
C VAL A 222 0.78 -1.44 7.92
N THR A 223 1.84 -1.92 7.26
CA THR A 223 1.71 -2.77 6.07
C THR A 223 1.55 -4.23 6.51
N SER A 224 0.33 -4.60 6.81
CA SER A 224 -0.07 -5.97 7.15
C SER A 224 -1.47 -6.24 6.61
N ALA A 225 -1.74 -7.50 6.26
CA ALA A 225 -3.09 -7.95 5.90
C ALA A 225 -3.97 -8.11 7.16
N SER A 226 -3.37 -8.49 8.29
CA SER A 226 -4.01 -8.58 9.61
C SER A 226 -2.92 -8.41 10.67
N ASP A 227 -3.14 -7.49 11.60
CA ASP A 227 -2.24 -7.28 12.74
C ASP A 227 -3.09 -6.86 13.95
N PRO A 228 -3.25 -7.74 14.96
CA PRO A 228 -4.09 -7.47 16.13
C PRO A 228 -3.53 -6.35 17.02
N HIS A 229 -2.25 -6.01 16.88
CA HIS A 229 -1.60 -4.95 17.66
C HIS A 229 -1.57 -3.60 16.91
N ALA A 230 -1.99 -3.56 15.65
CA ALA A 230 -2.01 -2.33 14.87
C ALA A 230 -3.37 -1.65 14.91
N GLU A 231 -3.40 -0.40 15.37
CA GLU A 231 -4.61 0.43 15.34
C GLU A 231 -5.16 0.61 13.90
N LYS A 232 -4.23 0.78 12.93
CA LYS A 232 -4.57 1.02 11.51
C LYS A 232 -3.62 0.25 10.61
N THR A 233 -4.20 -0.54 9.71
CA THR A 233 -3.46 -1.24 8.65
C THR A 233 -3.76 -0.63 7.28
N VAL A 234 -2.94 -0.95 6.29
CA VAL A 234 -3.17 -0.53 4.90
C VAL A 234 -4.47 -1.12 4.32
N MET A 235 -4.98 -2.22 4.89
CA MET A 235 -6.24 -2.83 4.46
C MET A 235 -7.45 -1.97 4.80
N ASP A 236 -7.36 -1.14 5.85
CA ASP A 236 -8.42 -0.19 6.20
C ASP A 236 -8.69 0.85 5.11
N LEU A 237 -7.68 1.12 4.27
CA LEU A 237 -7.80 2.02 3.12
C LEU A 237 -8.42 1.34 1.89
N LEU A 238 -8.49 0.00 1.88
CA LEU A 238 -9.00 -0.82 0.78
C LEU A 238 -10.41 -1.39 1.03
N LYS A 239 -11.15 -0.88 2.01
CA LYS A 239 -12.49 -1.39 2.41
C LYS A 239 -13.48 -1.51 1.25
N ASN A 240 -13.33 -0.70 0.20
CA ASN A 240 -14.19 -0.73 -0.98
C ASN A 240 -13.69 -1.66 -2.10
N CYS A 241 -12.61 -2.42 -1.89
CA CYS A 241 -12.14 -3.43 -2.83
C CYS A 241 -12.97 -4.71 -2.62
N PRO A 242 -13.71 -5.20 -3.64
CA PRO A 242 -14.56 -6.39 -3.48
C PRO A 242 -13.76 -7.69 -3.40
N THR A 243 -12.55 -7.70 -3.98
CA THR A 243 -11.68 -8.86 -4.04
C THR A 243 -10.69 -8.85 -2.88
N ARG A 244 -10.43 -10.01 -2.30
CA ARG A 244 -9.40 -10.18 -1.28
C ARG A 244 -8.01 -10.02 -1.89
N VAL A 245 -7.31 -8.97 -1.49
CA VAL A 245 -5.94 -8.68 -1.92
C VAL A 245 -5.00 -8.57 -0.72
N TYR A 246 -3.70 -8.67 -0.96
CA TYR A 246 -2.67 -8.50 0.07
C TYR A 246 -1.54 -7.61 -0.44
N PRO A 247 -0.82 -6.93 0.47
CA PRO A 247 0.27 -6.03 0.09
C PRO A 247 1.46 -6.81 -0.48
N VAL A 248 2.05 -6.27 -1.55
CA VAL A 248 3.26 -6.78 -2.17
C VAL A 248 4.47 -6.12 -1.51
N GLY A 249 5.12 -6.87 -0.65
CA GLY A 249 6.17 -6.36 0.23
C GLY A 249 5.63 -5.46 1.33
N ARG A 250 6.54 -4.73 1.99
CA ARG A 250 6.19 -3.88 3.13
C ARG A 250 6.84 -2.51 3.03
N LEU A 251 6.17 -1.51 3.63
CA LEU A 251 6.70 -0.21 4.00
C LEU A 251 6.49 -0.03 5.50
N ASP A 252 7.43 0.60 6.19
CA ASP A 252 7.29 0.90 7.61
C ASP A 252 6.08 1.80 7.89
N LYS A 253 5.59 1.81 9.15
CA LYS A 253 4.50 2.68 9.61
C LYS A 253 4.75 4.17 9.28
N ALA A 254 6.01 4.62 9.42
CA ALA A 254 6.43 5.99 9.16
C ALA A 254 6.82 6.28 7.70
N THR A 255 6.91 5.26 6.83
CA THR A 255 7.26 5.40 5.41
C THR A 255 6.01 5.57 4.56
N THR A 256 6.09 6.44 3.56
CA THR A 256 4.99 6.75 2.62
C THR A 256 5.31 6.29 1.20
N GLY A 257 4.35 6.39 0.29
CA GLY A 257 4.58 6.23 -1.14
C GLY A 257 3.99 4.97 -1.76
N VAL A 258 4.56 4.56 -2.89
CA VAL A 258 4.02 3.47 -3.72
C VAL A 258 3.98 2.17 -2.95
N LEU A 259 2.79 1.59 -2.82
CA LEU A 259 2.56 0.24 -2.32
C LEU A 259 1.59 -0.48 -3.25
N MET A 260 1.93 -1.68 -3.65
CA MET A 260 1.12 -2.52 -4.53
C MET A 260 0.36 -3.56 -3.71
N PHE A 261 -0.82 -3.94 -4.20
CA PHE A 261 -1.63 -5.04 -3.66
C PHE A 261 -2.12 -5.93 -4.80
N THR A 262 -2.23 -7.21 -4.54
CA THR A 262 -2.75 -8.18 -5.50
C THR A 262 -3.24 -9.44 -4.79
N ASN A 263 -4.06 -10.25 -5.49
CA ASN A 263 -4.34 -11.64 -5.15
C ASN A 263 -3.51 -12.61 -5.99
N ASP A 264 -2.58 -12.11 -6.82
CA ASP A 264 -1.65 -12.91 -7.61
C ASP A 264 -0.37 -13.18 -6.84
N GLY A 265 -0.26 -14.39 -6.28
CA GLY A 265 0.89 -14.79 -5.47
C GLY A 265 2.19 -14.94 -6.27
N GLU A 266 2.12 -15.15 -7.58
CA GLU A 266 3.31 -15.31 -8.42
C GLU A 266 3.97 -13.98 -8.69
N ILE A 267 3.18 -13.00 -9.10
CA ILE A 267 3.67 -11.63 -9.26
C ILE A 267 4.16 -11.07 -7.92
N ALA A 268 3.44 -11.32 -6.82
CA ALA A 268 3.88 -10.88 -5.50
C ALA A 268 5.23 -11.47 -5.10
N GLU A 269 5.47 -12.76 -5.38
CA GLU A 269 6.74 -13.44 -5.12
C GLU A 269 7.87 -12.84 -5.96
N ARG A 270 7.69 -12.71 -7.29
CA ARG A 270 8.68 -12.11 -8.19
C ARG A 270 9.08 -10.68 -7.80
N LEU A 271 8.14 -9.90 -7.28
CA LEU A 271 8.40 -8.52 -6.88
C LEU A 271 9.05 -8.38 -5.51
N THR A 272 8.97 -9.41 -4.65
CA THR A 272 9.42 -9.33 -3.26
C THR A 272 10.58 -10.22 -2.91
N HIS A 273 10.78 -11.31 -3.64
CA HIS A 273 11.86 -12.24 -3.33
C HIS A 273 13.23 -11.61 -3.64
N PRO A 274 14.21 -11.73 -2.73
CA PRO A 274 15.52 -11.08 -2.89
C PRO A 274 16.28 -11.45 -4.16
N SER A 275 16.11 -12.70 -4.67
CA SER A 275 16.83 -13.18 -5.86
C SER A 275 16.50 -12.44 -7.16
N TYR A 276 15.43 -11.65 -7.17
CA TYR A 276 15.04 -10.89 -8.36
C TYR A 276 15.54 -9.44 -8.36
N ASP A 277 16.27 -9.01 -7.35
CA ASP A 277 16.97 -7.70 -7.24
C ASP A 277 16.12 -6.49 -7.69
N LYS A 278 14.83 -6.49 -7.34
CA LYS A 278 13.92 -5.43 -7.79
C LYS A 278 14.24 -4.09 -7.17
N LYS A 279 14.58 -3.14 -8.02
CA LYS A 279 15.00 -1.79 -7.67
C LYS A 279 13.84 -0.93 -7.16
N LYS A 280 14.11 -0.09 -6.18
CA LYS A 280 13.15 0.80 -5.52
C LYS A 280 13.79 2.17 -5.38
N ILE A 281 13.06 3.22 -5.79
CA ILE A 281 13.55 4.60 -5.61
C ILE A 281 12.79 5.23 -4.45
N TYR A 282 13.56 5.80 -3.52
CA TYR A 282 13.03 6.53 -2.38
C TYR A 282 13.47 7.99 -2.43
N GLN A 283 12.54 8.88 -2.08
CA GLN A 283 12.85 10.23 -1.69
C GLN A 283 13.10 10.26 -0.19
N VAL A 284 14.25 10.76 0.22
CA VAL A 284 14.69 10.87 1.61
C VAL A 284 14.76 12.32 1.98
N SER A 285 14.32 12.67 3.19
CA SER A 285 14.59 13.96 3.82
C SER A 285 15.30 13.72 5.15
N LEU A 286 16.49 14.27 5.26
CA LEU A 286 17.35 14.17 6.44
C LEU A 286 17.09 15.33 7.43
N ASP A 287 17.66 15.23 8.60
CA ASP A 287 17.67 16.29 9.62
C ASP A 287 18.63 17.42 9.29
N ARG A 288 19.67 17.17 8.50
CA ARG A 288 20.68 18.12 8.02
C ARG A 288 21.18 17.73 6.64
N SER A 289 21.92 18.62 5.98
CA SER A 289 22.56 18.36 4.70
C SER A 289 23.56 17.21 4.78
N LEU A 290 23.54 16.32 3.78
CA LEU A 290 24.50 15.23 3.63
C LEU A 290 25.82 15.83 3.13
N SER A 291 26.95 15.45 3.76
CA SER A 291 28.29 15.80 3.28
C SER A 291 28.64 15.04 2.01
N GLN A 292 29.55 15.56 1.20
CA GLN A 292 30.02 14.87 0.00
C GLN A 292 30.75 13.56 0.35
N GLU A 293 31.55 13.56 1.43
CA GLU A 293 32.25 12.37 1.90
C GLU A 293 31.31 11.23 2.24
N ASP A 294 30.18 11.54 2.94
CA ASP A 294 29.20 10.53 3.30
C ASP A 294 28.35 10.10 2.11
N PHE A 295 28.12 11.01 1.14
CA PHE A 295 27.50 10.66 -0.14
C PHE A 295 28.34 9.60 -0.86
N ASP A 296 29.67 9.83 -0.98
CA ASP A 296 30.56 8.91 -1.67
C ASP A 296 30.62 7.56 -0.96
N LYS A 297 30.68 7.54 0.39
CA LYS A 297 30.59 6.29 1.18
C LYS A 297 29.32 5.49 0.91
N ILE A 298 28.16 6.16 0.75
CA ILE A 298 26.89 5.46 0.45
C ILE A 298 26.92 4.80 -0.92
N VAL A 299 27.53 5.49 -1.91
CA VAL A 299 27.67 5.00 -3.29
C VAL A 299 28.70 3.87 -3.37
N GLU A 300 29.83 3.98 -2.68
CA GLU A 300 30.85 2.93 -2.58
C GLU A 300 30.33 1.71 -1.81
N GLY A 301 29.56 1.95 -0.77
CA GLY A 301 28.91 0.96 0.08
C GLY A 301 29.37 0.99 1.52
N ILE A 302 28.45 0.62 2.39
CA ILE A 302 28.60 0.64 3.85
C ILE A 302 28.39 -0.76 4.42
N THR A 303 29.23 -1.14 5.37
CA THR A 303 29.02 -2.37 6.14
C THR A 303 28.14 -2.08 7.35
N LEU A 304 26.94 -2.66 7.34
CA LEU A 304 26.01 -2.65 8.47
C LEU A 304 26.15 -3.95 9.27
N GLY A 305 25.51 -4.01 10.44
CA GLY A 305 25.57 -5.19 11.30
C GLY A 305 25.08 -6.51 10.67
N ASP A 306 24.28 -6.42 9.58
CA ASP A 306 23.77 -7.56 8.81
C ASP A 306 24.39 -7.68 7.41
N GLY A 307 25.55 -7.06 7.19
CA GLY A 307 26.34 -7.16 5.98
C GLY A 307 26.44 -5.88 5.16
N PHE A 308 27.18 -6.01 4.06
CA PHE A 308 27.44 -4.93 3.13
C PHE A 308 26.16 -4.49 2.39
N VAL A 309 26.06 -3.19 2.14
CA VAL A 309 24.98 -2.56 1.37
C VAL A 309 25.52 -1.32 0.67
N LYS A 310 25.09 -1.08 -0.56
CA LYS A 310 25.35 0.14 -1.32
C LYS A 310 24.07 0.66 -1.95
N ALA A 311 24.02 1.94 -2.24
CA ALA A 311 23.03 2.50 -3.15
C ALA A 311 23.35 2.12 -4.59
N ASP A 312 22.34 1.76 -5.38
CA ASP A 312 22.50 1.58 -6.84
C ASP A 312 22.67 2.95 -7.50
N GLU A 313 21.93 3.95 -7.02
CA GLU A 313 22.05 5.34 -7.43
C GLU A 313 21.71 6.25 -6.24
N LEU A 314 22.43 7.37 -6.12
CA LEU A 314 22.16 8.43 -5.14
C LEU A 314 22.22 9.78 -5.86
N GLU A 315 21.24 10.65 -5.62
CA GLU A 315 21.17 11.96 -6.29
C GLU A 315 20.61 13.01 -5.32
N PHE A 316 21.20 14.21 -5.29
CA PHE A 316 20.58 15.35 -4.65
C PHE A 316 19.38 15.82 -5.47
N ILE A 317 18.22 15.98 -4.83
CA ILE A 317 17.00 16.40 -5.49
C ILE A 317 17.00 17.90 -5.73
N ASP A 318 17.67 18.65 -4.87
CA ASP A 318 17.79 20.10 -4.89
C ASP A 318 19.27 20.49 -4.81
N GLU A 319 19.73 21.36 -5.70
CA GLU A 319 21.11 21.82 -5.76
C GLU A 319 21.52 22.66 -4.53
N HIS A 320 20.53 23.25 -3.85
CA HIS A 320 20.74 24.12 -2.69
C HIS A 320 20.39 23.46 -1.35
N ASP A 321 19.67 22.34 -1.39
CA ASP A 321 19.21 21.63 -0.17
C ASP A 321 19.65 20.17 -0.20
N HIS A 322 20.87 19.94 0.22
CA HIS A 322 21.47 18.59 0.30
C HIS A 322 20.85 17.72 1.42
N SER A 323 19.86 18.20 2.15
CA SER A 323 19.08 17.36 3.07
C SER A 323 18.02 16.51 2.35
N LYS A 324 17.77 16.74 1.05
CA LYS A 324 16.79 16.05 0.25
C LYS A 324 17.46 15.26 -0.88
N LEU A 325 17.26 13.95 -0.86
CA LEU A 325 17.95 12.98 -1.72
C LEU A 325 16.97 12.04 -2.40
N GLY A 326 17.34 11.59 -3.59
CA GLY A 326 16.83 10.38 -4.21
C GLY A 326 17.83 9.24 -3.98
N ILE A 327 17.37 8.10 -3.50
CA ILE A 327 18.19 6.89 -3.37
C ILE A 327 17.50 5.72 -4.05
N GLU A 328 18.26 5.02 -4.90
CA GLU A 328 17.86 3.76 -5.49
C GLU A 328 18.56 2.61 -4.80
N ILE A 329 17.80 1.58 -4.47
CA ILE A 329 18.30 0.35 -3.87
C ILE A 329 17.53 -0.86 -4.40
N HIS A 330 18.19 -2.00 -4.53
CA HIS A 330 17.56 -3.31 -4.75
C HIS A 330 17.31 -4.06 -3.44
N SER A 331 18.13 -3.85 -2.42
CA SER A 331 18.02 -4.52 -1.13
C SER A 331 16.61 -4.39 -0.49
N GLY A 332 16.11 -5.51 0.07
CA GLY A 332 14.85 -5.60 0.82
C GLY A 332 15.03 -5.72 2.34
N LYS A 333 16.26 -5.56 2.87
CA LYS A 333 16.53 -5.67 4.31
C LYS A 333 15.67 -4.71 5.14
N ASN A 334 15.35 -5.09 6.36
CA ASN A 334 14.51 -4.27 7.24
C ASN A 334 15.10 -2.87 7.44
N ARG A 335 14.29 -1.82 7.22
CA ARG A 335 14.61 -0.40 7.40
C ARG A 335 15.93 0.04 6.73
N ILE A 336 16.32 -0.61 5.62
CA ILE A 336 17.67 -0.48 5.06
C ILE A 336 18.04 0.98 4.76
N VAL A 337 17.17 1.76 4.10
CA VAL A 337 17.45 3.17 3.79
C VAL A 337 17.69 3.98 5.08
N ARG A 338 16.88 3.79 6.11
CA ARG A 338 17.05 4.48 7.39
C ARG A 338 18.37 4.11 8.05
N ARG A 339 18.71 2.83 8.05
CA ARG A 339 19.94 2.31 8.66
C ARG A 339 21.20 2.79 7.96
N ILE A 340 21.19 2.96 6.63
CA ILE A 340 22.29 3.55 5.87
C ILE A 340 22.59 4.96 6.40
N PHE A 341 21.59 5.83 6.51
CA PHE A 341 21.78 7.19 6.99
C PHE A 341 22.03 7.26 8.52
N GLU A 342 21.36 6.40 9.28
CA GLU A 342 21.57 6.29 10.75
C GLU A 342 23.01 5.86 11.09
N SER A 343 23.65 4.98 10.28
CA SER A 343 25.05 4.56 10.48
C SER A 343 26.08 5.68 10.28
N LEU A 344 25.72 6.71 9.51
CA LEU A 344 26.51 7.93 9.30
C LEU A 344 26.07 9.08 10.23
N GLY A 345 25.21 8.81 11.21
CA GLY A 345 24.76 9.76 12.21
C GLY A 345 23.65 10.71 11.74
N TYR A 346 22.98 10.47 10.60
CA TYR A 346 21.86 11.25 10.14
C TYR A 346 20.51 10.66 10.58
N THR A 347 19.53 11.53 10.82
CA THR A 347 18.17 11.12 11.12
C THR A 347 17.26 11.30 9.91
N VAL A 348 16.60 10.22 9.45
CA VAL A 348 15.64 10.29 8.34
C VAL A 348 14.29 10.79 8.84
N LYS A 349 13.99 12.08 8.59
CA LYS A 349 12.72 12.73 8.97
C LYS A 349 11.55 12.27 8.12
N ALA A 350 11.75 12.15 6.80
CA ALA A 350 10.74 11.64 5.89
C ALA A 350 11.35 10.64 4.91
N LEU A 351 10.59 9.59 4.63
CA LEU A 351 10.94 8.56 3.65
C LEU A 351 9.71 8.24 2.81
N ASP A 352 9.86 8.35 1.49
CA ASP A 352 8.76 8.19 0.55
C ASP A 352 9.20 7.35 -0.64
N ARG A 353 8.57 6.18 -0.84
CA ARG A 353 8.86 5.36 -2.02
C ARG A 353 8.20 5.96 -3.25
N ALA A 354 9.01 6.50 -4.15
CA ALA A 354 8.56 7.18 -5.36
C ALA A 354 8.32 6.23 -6.53
N TYR A 355 9.08 5.12 -6.58
CA TYR A 355 9.04 4.13 -7.65
C TYR A 355 9.20 2.71 -7.11
N PHE A 356 8.45 1.78 -7.70
CA PHE A 356 8.56 0.35 -7.42
C PHE A 356 8.06 -0.44 -8.64
N ALA A 357 8.95 -1.25 -9.26
CA ALA A 357 8.60 -2.15 -10.35
C ALA A 357 7.78 -1.47 -11.46
N GLY A 358 8.27 -0.35 -12.02
CA GLY A 358 7.59 0.40 -13.07
C GLY A 358 6.43 1.28 -12.58
N LEU A 359 5.98 1.10 -11.34
CA LEU A 359 4.84 1.81 -10.79
C LEU A 359 5.24 3.09 -10.07
N THR A 360 4.43 4.12 -10.23
CA THR A 360 4.56 5.40 -9.52
C THR A 360 3.25 5.81 -8.86
N LYS A 361 3.31 6.75 -7.95
CA LYS A 361 2.11 7.35 -7.30
C LYS A 361 1.55 8.55 -8.05
N LYS A 362 1.92 8.77 -9.32
CA LYS A 362 1.47 9.91 -10.14
C LYS A 362 -0.07 9.97 -10.12
N GLY A 363 -0.63 11.15 -9.81
CA GLY A 363 -2.07 11.37 -9.75
C GLY A 363 -2.78 10.82 -8.50
N LEU A 364 -2.09 10.13 -7.59
CA LEU A 364 -2.69 9.59 -6.37
C LEU A 364 -2.42 10.49 -5.15
N LYS A 365 -3.47 10.97 -4.51
CA LYS A 365 -3.39 11.61 -3.18
C LYS A 365 -2.95 10.56 -2.14
N LYS A 366 -2.41 11.00 -0.99
CA LYS A 366 -2.05 10.11 0.13
C LYS A 366 -3.30 9.36 0.62
N GLY A 367 -3.19 8.03 0.73
CA GLY A 367 -4.30 7.15 1.09
C GLY A 367 -5.17 6.71 -0.09
N ALA A 368 -5.05 7.36 -1.25
CA ALA A 368 -5.78 6.95 -2.44
C ALA A 368 -5.10 5.76 -3.14
N TRP A 369 -5.93 4.96 -3.81
CA TRP A 369 -5.50 3.82 -4.59
C TRP A 369 -6.28 3.72 -5.92
N ARG A 370 -5.77 2.97 -6.87
CA ARG A 370 -6.43 2.65 -8.13
C ARG A 370 -6.04 1.26 -8.60
N TYR A 371 -6.84 0.68 -9.45
CA TYR A 371 -6.45 -0.50 -10.22
C TYR A 371 -5.32 -0.13 -11.20
N LEU A 372 -4.48 -1.10 -11.52
CA LEU A 372 -3.50 -0.96 -12.59
C LEU A 372 -4.19 -1.01 -13.95
N SER A 373 -3.63 -0.30 -14.92
CA SER A 373 -4.03 -0.43 -16.32
C SER A 373 -3.51 -1.73 -16.92
N ASP A 374 -4.12 -2.20 -18.01
CA ASP A 374 -3.68 -3.41 -18.71
C ASP A 374 -2.21 -3.33 -19.15
N SER A 375 -1.76 -2.14 -19.56
CA SER A 375 -0.35 -1.93 -19.91
C SER A 375 0.59 -2.07 -18.71
N GLU A 376 0.21 -1.57 -17.53
CA GLU A 376 0.98 -1.76 -16.29
C GLU A 376 0.98 -3.23 -15.86
N VAL A 377 -0.15 -3.91 -15.98
CA VAL A 377 -0.24 -5.35 -15.66
C VAL A 377 0.63 -6.18 -16.60
N ASN A 378 0.57 -5.91 -17.91
CA ASN A 378 1.39 -6.60 -18.90
C ASN A 378 2.88 -6.34 -18.66
N MET A 379 3.28 -5.10 -18.35
CA MET A 379 4.65 -4.76 -17.98
C MET A 379 5.13 -5.57 -16.76
N LEU A 380 4.27 -5.72 -15.72
CA LEU A 380 4.60 -6.52 -14.53
C LEU A 380 4.75 -8.01 -14.88
N LYS A 381 3.84 -8.56 -15.69
CA LYS A 381 3.88 -9.98 -16.11
C LYS A 381 5.10 -10.30 -16.96
N MET A 382 5.46 -9.42 -17.88
CA MET A 382 6.64 -9.58 -18.74
C MET A 382 7.96 -9.28 -18.03
N GLY A 383 7.94 -8.81 -16.78
CA GLY A 383 9.16 -8.39 -16.11
C GLY A 383 9.84 -7.17 -16.73
N ALA A 384 9.15 -6.45 -17.63
CA ALA A 384 9.68 -5.31 -18.39
C ALA A 384 9.80 -4.02 -17.55
N TYR A 385 10.26 -4.17 -16.30
CA TYR A 385 10.58 -3.07 -15.39
C TYR A 385 11.99 -3.30 -14.84
N VAL A 386 12.83 -2.33 -15.01
CA VAL A 386 14.22 -2.36 -14.51
C VAL A 386 14.30 -1.51 -13.24
#